data_d4d135dddad25e4362f8f480a008f3e6
#
_entry.id   d4d135dddad25e4362f8f480a008f3e6
#
_cell.length_a   1.000
_cell.length_b   1.000
_cell.length_c   1.000
_cell.angle_alpha   90.00
_cell.angle_beta   90.00
_cell.angle_gamma   90.00
#
_symmetry.space_group_name_H-M   'P 1'
#
loop_
_entity.id
_entity.type
_entity.pdbx_description
1 polymer ?
#
loop_
_entity_poly.entity_id
_entity_poly.type
_entity_poly.pdbx_seq_one_letter_code
_entity_poly.pdbx_strand_id
1 'polypeptide(L)'
;MTRAETLDLFTPIYDEFAMMKFNEPSQAHLVAFDEIEEPTMDYITNSISGLGGWQAVDEDSDTGLDHFIIGYEKTNTQQKYRKYFYVSFEFSDQMEIATLKKKIVNAQALGSGGKTAILKQTAAKLYGGFATTCPDGQYLWDTDHPRNPEETGTVEDNLLTGPFSHDNLELAEKQISDHYFDMDGDPITPAETPLLLYAPALKGTVQRVLNDRAEDRPGTQNRDINIFAGKYTPVESVYLSAKMGGSDTAWYIIYPSMKMLKLVYAQKPQFASWIDNLKQRYYFDGWEHFLVAVSDWRCGFASTGLG
;
A
#
# COMPACT_ATOMS: atom_id res chain seq x y z
N MET A 1 -46.85 10.28 -3.05
CA MET A 1 -45.46 10.56 -2.72
C MET A 1 -44.87 11.38 -3.87
N THR A 2 -44.33 12.54 -3.57
CA THR A 2 -43.66 13.37 -4.60
C THR A 2 -42.30 12.72 -4.94
N ARG A 3 -41.73 13.07 -6.12
CA ARG A 3 -40.40 12.55 -6.52
C ARG A 3 -39.27 12.97 -5.54
N ALA A 4 -39.40 14.15 -4.94
CA ALA A 4 -38.48 14.59 -3.91
C ALA A 4 -38.58 13.74 -2.64
N GLU A 5 -39.79 13.48 -2.14
CA GLU A 5 -40.03 12.60 -0.98
C GLU A 5 -39.51 11.18 -1.23
N THR A 6 -39.61 10.69 -2.47
CA THR A 6 -39.06 9.38 -2.85
C THR A 6 -37.52 9.37 -2.76
N LEU A 7 -36.85 10.42 -3.23
CA LEU A 7 -35.40 10.54 -3.13
C LEU A 7 -34.94 10.65 -1.68
N ASP A 8 -35.60 11.52 -0.89
CA ASP A 8 -35.28 11.72 0.53
C ASP A 8 -35.42 10.44 1.36
N LEU A 9 -36.37 9.57 0.99
CA LEU A 9 -36.52 8.26 1.63
C LEU A 9 -35.38 7.27 1.25
N PHE A 10 -34.91 7.32 0.01
CA PHE A 10 -33.93 6.35 -0.48
C PHE A 10 -32.49 6.76 -0.24
N THR A 11 -32.16 8.06 -0.19
CA THR A 11 -30.80 8.55 -0.03
C THR A 11 -30.10 7.98 1.22
N PRO A 12 -30.68 8.06 2.43
CA PRO A 12 -30.02 7.53 3.64
C PRO A 12 -29.74 6.02 3.55
N ILE A 13 -30.65 5.27 2.95
CA ILE A 13 -30.49 3.82 2.76
C ILE A 13 -29.33 3.54 1.80
N TYR A 14 -29.22 4.31 0.72
CA TYR A 14 -28.13 4.20 -0.23
C TYR A 14 -26.77 4.50 0.39
N ASP A 15 -26.69 5.60 1.11
CA ASP A 15 -25.46 6.02 1.76
C ASP A 15 -24.98 4.98 2.79
N GLU A 16 -25.92 4.48 3.60
CA GLU A 16 -25.63 3.43 4.59
C GLU A 16 -25.08 2.14 3.94
N PHE A 17 -25.73 1.63 2.90
CA PHE A 17 -25.28 0.40 2.23
C PHE A 17 -23.97 0.60 1.45
N ALA A 18 -23.77 1.75 0.84
CA ALA A 18 -22.52 2.06 0.15
C ALA A 18 -21.36 2.17 1.15
N MET A 19 -21.55 2.88 2.26
CA MET A 19 -20.55 3.01 3.33
C MET A 19 -20.28 1.68 4.02
N MET A 20 -21.31 0.88 4.30
CA MET A 20 -21.14 -0.46 4.87
C MET A 20 -20.22 -1.32 4.00
N LYS A 21 -20.44 -1.30 2.68
CA LYS A 21 -19.63 -2.09 1.75
C LYS A 21 -18.22 -1.53 1.54
N PHE A 22 -18.08 -0.22 1.59
CA PHE A 22 -16.78 0.43 1.57
C PHE A 22 -15.95 0.05 2.81
N ASN A 23 -16.56 0.07 3.99
CA ASN A 23 -15.92 -0.19 5.28
C ASN A 23 -15.71 -1.69 5.58
N GLU A 24 -16.13 -2.61 4.69
CA GLU A 24 -15.83 -4.03 4.87
C GLU A 24 -14.33 -4.26 5.08
N PRO A 25 -13.92 -5.08 6.07
CA PRO A 25 -12.52 -5.36 6.33
C PRO A 25 -11.84 -5.90 5.06
N SER A 26 -10.73 -5.30 4.69
CA SER A 26 -9.90 -5.78 3.60
C SER A 26 -8.72 -6.55 4.20
N GLN A 27 -8.59 -7.81 3.87
CA GLN A 27 -7.44 -8.64 4.26
C GLN A 27 -6.26 -8.51 3.28
N ALA A 28 -6.36 -7.60 2.33
CA ALA A 28 -5.36 -7.44 1.30
C ALA A 28 -4.14 -6.63 1.80
N HIS A 29 -3.24 -6.37 0.89
CA HIS A 29 -2.00 -5.62 1.05
C HIS A 29 -2.15 -4.20 1.67
N LEU A 30 -3.38 -3.70 1.92
CA LEU A 30 -3.60 -2.42 2.62
C LEU A 30 -2.98 -2.37 4.03
N VAL A 31 -2.79 -3.52 4.67
CA VAL A 31 -2.11 -3.60 5.98
C VAL A 31 -0.67 -3.04 5.94
N ALA A 32 -0.07 -3.00 4.74
CA ALA A 32 1.26 -2.44 4.53
C ALA A 32 1.29 -0.90 4.48
N PHE A 33 0.13 -0.23 4.42
CA PHE A 33 0.02 1.21 4.22
C PHE A 33 -0.50 1.90 5.49
N ASP A 34 0.13 3.03 5.82
CA ASP A 34 -0.34 3.95 6.86
C ASP A 34 -1.40 4.88 6.28
N GLU A 35 -2.59 4.90 6.86
CA GLU A 35 -3.69 5.76 6.42
C GLU A 35 -3.60 7.12 7.09
N ILE A 36 -3.56 8.20 6.28
CA ILE A 36 -3.44 9.58 6.72
C ILE A 36 -4.56 10.42 6.11
N GLU A 37 -5.12 11.33 6.90
CA GLU A 37 -6.06 12.35 6.43
C GLU A 37 -5.33 13.69 6.32
N GLU A 38 -5.21 14.21 5.10
CA GLU A 38 -4.59 15.50 4.82
C GLU A 38 -5.44 16.23 3.78
N PRO A 39 -6.23 17.26 4.19
CA PRO A 39 -7.22 17.93 3.35
C PRO A 39 -6.60 18.89 2.32
N THR A 40 -5.37 18.69 1.94
CA THR A 40 -4.66 19.46 0.91
C THR A 40 -4.62 18.70 -0.41
N MET A 41 -4.59 19.41 -1.53
CA MET A 41 -4.46 18.77 -2.85
C MET A 41 -3.07 18.24 -3.11
N ASP A 42 -2.06 18.89 -2.55
CA ASP A 42 -0.67 18.48 -2.66
C ASP A 42 -0.16 17.97 -1.31
N TYR A 43 0.48 16.82 -1.35
CA TYR A 43 1.08 16.18 -0.20
C TYR A 43 2.59 16.02 -0.42
N ILE A 44 3.37 16.58 0.50
CA ILE A 44 4.83 16.49 0.45
C ILE A 44 5.26 15.29 1.28
N THR A 45 5.97 14.36 0.63
CA THR A 45 6.63 13.24 1.30
C THR A 45 8.09 13.59 1.53
N ASN A 46 8.55 13.39 2.75
CA ASN A 46 9.95 13.55 3.14
C ASN A 46 10.53 12.18 3.46
N SER A 47 11.75 11.94 3.03
CA SER A 47 12.51 10.76 3.45
C SER A 47 13.01 10.92 4.89
N ILE A 48 13.62 9.88 5.44
CA ILE A 48 14.23 9.92 6.77
C ILE A 48 15.27 11.05 6.79
N SER A 49 15.28 11.82 7.88
CA SER A 49 16.30 12.83 8.18
C SER A 49 17.09 12.38 9.42
N GLY A 50 18.36 12.66 9.47
CA GLY A 50 19.24 12.21 10.55
C GLY A 50 19.96 13.37 11.28
N LEU A 51 20.36 13.12 12.52
CA LEU A 51 21.18 14.01 13.36
C LEU A 51 22.30 13.21 14.06
N GLY A 52 22.73 12.10 13.53
CA GLY A 52 23.77 11.26 14.12
C GLY A 52 23.57 10.82 15.56
N GLY A 53 24.42 9.93 16.02
CA GLY A 53 24.45 9.44 17.39
C GLY A 53 25.13 10.44 18.34
N TRP A 54 24.74 10.42 19.61
CA TRP A 54 25.41 11.22 20.65
C TRP A 54 26.85 10.79 20.80
N GLN A 55 27.75 11.79 20.80
CA GLN A 55 29.19 11.59 21.03
C GLN A 55 29.53 11.67 22.50
N ALA A 56 30.45 10.80 22.95
CA ALA A 56 31.01 10.92 24.29
C ALA A 56 31.94 12.12 24.34
N VAL A 57 31.72 13.01 25.32
CA VAL A 57 32.54 14.21 25.55
C VAL A 57 33.14 14.17 26.92
N ASP A 58 34.39 14.60 27.03
CA ASP A 58 35.06 14.84 28.33
C ASP A 58 34.54 16.14 28.95
N GLU A 59 34.67 16.26 30.28
CA GLU A 59 34.07 17.32 31.13
C GLU A 59 34.44 18.75 30.72
N ASP A 60 35.53 18.95 29.97
CA ASP A 60 36.04 20.25 29.49
C ASP A 60 36.10 20.35 27.93
N SER A 61 35.52 19.42 27.19
CA SER A 61 35.55 19.47 25.73
C SER A 61 34.27 20.08 25.16
N ASP A 62 34.42 20.94 24.15
CA ASP A 62 33.31 21.50 23.39
C ASP A 62 32.76 20.42 22.44
N THR A 63 31.46 20.13 22.50
CA THR A 63 30.78 19.28 21.51
C THR A 63 30.73 20.05 20.22
N GLY A 64 31.28 19.50 19.14
CA GLY A 64 31.09 20.04 17.79
C GLY A 64 29.60 20.13 17.50
N LEU A 65 29.18 21.20 16.80
CA LEU A 65 27.83 21.30 16.25
C LEU A 65 27.66 20.21 15.21
N ASP A 66 26.69 19.34 15.44
CA ASP A 66 26.30 18.36 14.46
C ASP A 66 25.43 19.00 13.37
N HIS A 67 25.49 18.48 12.16
CA HIS A 67 24.76 18.98 11.00
C HIS A 67 23.49 18.14 10.77
N PHE A 68 22.33 18.79 10.83
CA PHE A 68 21.06 18.13 10.53
C PHE A 68 20.91 17.91 9.03
N ILE A 69 20.90 16.66 8.61
CA ILE A 69 20.71 16.29 7.21
C ILE A 69 19.24 16.30 6.87
N ILE A 70 18.85 17.14 5.91
CA ILE A 70 17.47 17.18 5.40
C ILE A 70 17.33 16.11 4.32
N GLY A 71 16.37 15.21 4.53
CA GLY A 71 16.06 14.14 3.58
C GLY A 71 15.47 14.64 2.27
N TYR A 72 15.31 13.72 1.33
CA TYR A 72 14.70 13.99 0.02
C TYR A 72 13.22 14.33 0.15
N GLU A 73 12.75 15.25 -0.69
CA GLU A 73 11.36 15.67 -0.73
C GLU A 73 10.72 15.36 -2.10
N LYS A 74 9.44 14.97 -2.07
CA LYS A 74 8.64 14.80 -3.28
C LYS A 74 7.22 15.29 -3.07
N THR A 75 6.77 16.19 -3.94
CA THR A 75 5.38 16.64 -3.98
C THR A 75 4.53 15.66 -4.76
N ASN A 76 3.43 15.21 -4.17
CA ASN A 76 2.47 14.29 -4.78
C ASN A 76 1.10 14.97 -4.78
N THR A 77 0.41 14.96 -5.94
CA THR A 77 -0.92 15.57 -6.08
C THR A 77 -2.02 14.51 -5.96
N GLN A 78 -3.04 14.80 -5.15
CA GLN A 78 -4.18 13.93 -4.95
C GLN A 78 -5.06 13.83 -6.19
N GLN A 79 -5.64 12.66 -6.40
CA GLN A 79 -6.53 12.40 -7.53
C GLN A 79 -7.95 12.15 -7.06
N LYS A 80 -8.92 12.66 -7.83
CA LYS A 80 -10.33 12.38 -7.63
C LYS A 80 -10.74 11.10 -8.31
N TYR A 81 -11.31 10.19 -7.54
CA TYR A 81 -11.97 8.99 -8.04
C TYR A 81 -13.47 9.15 -7.88
N ARG A 82 -14.23 8.92 -8.95
CA ARG A 82 -15.68 9.15 -8.97
C ARG A 82 -16.38 8.10 -9.81
N LYS A 83 -17.55 7.66 -9.35
CA LYS A 83 -18.43 6.80 -10.12
C LYS A 83 -19.88 7.14 -9.80
N TYR A 84 -20.73 7.15 -10.82
CA TYR A 84 -22.15 7.38 -10.64
C TYR A 84 -22.98 6.39 -11.48
N PHE A 85 -24.23 6.19 -11.08
CA PHE A 85 -25.25 5.51 -11.88
C PHE A 85 -26.57 6.28 -11.77
N TYR A 86 -27.51 5.96 -12.64
CA TYR A 86 -28.83 6.58 -12.63
C TYR A 86 -29.96 5.56 -12.71
N VAL A 87 -31.14 5.99 -12.27
CA VAL A 87 -32.40 5.26 -12.39
C VAL A 87 -33.42 6.18 -13.06
N SER A 88 -34.11 5.73 -14.12
CA SER A 88 -35.14 6.52 -14.77
C SER A 88 -36.40 6.62 -13.92
N PHE A 89 -37.19 7.70 -14.11
CA PHE A 89 -38.46 7.87 -13.41
C PHE A 89 -39.47 6.78 -13.75
N GLU A 90 -39.57 6.40 -15.03
CA GLU A 90 -40.46 5.31 -15.48
C GLU A 90 -40.15 4.01 -14.73
N PHE A 91 -38.87 3.69 -14.52
CA PHE A 91 -38.47 2.50 -13.79
C PHE A 91 -38.80 2.64 -12.30
N SER A 92 -38.73 3.85 -11.72
CA SER A 92 -39.04 4.07 -10.32
C SER A 92 -40.54 4.04 -10.01
N ASP A 93 -41.37 4.51 -10.93
CA ASP A 93 -42.83 4.56 -10.76
C ASP A 93 -43.48 3.17 -10.82
N GLN A 94 -42.81 2.19 -11.48
CA GLN A 94 -43.26 0.80 -11.59
C GLN A 94 -42.68 -0.15 -10.51
N MET A 95 -42.14 0.42 -9.40
CA MET A 95 -41.37 -0.35 -8.44
C MET A 95 -42.22 -1.28 -7.56
N GLU A 96 -41.98 -2.57 -7.71
CA GLU A 96 -42.26 -3.61 -6.72
C GLU A 96 -41.08 -3.79 -5.74
N ILE A 97 -41.30 -4.44 -4.59
CA ILE A 97 -40.31 -4.75 -3.53
C ILE A 97 -39.04 -5.46 -4.10
N ALA A 98 -39.18 -6.25 -5.18
CA ALA A 98 -38.05 -6.90 -5.84
C ALA A 98 -37.04 -5.91 -6.45
N THR A 99 -37.53 -4.72 -6.82
CA THR A 99 -36.71 -3.66 -7.43
C THR A 99 -35.96 -2.87 -6.37
N LEU A 100 -36.49 -2.72 -5.16
CA LEU A 100 -35.78 -2.16 -4.01
C LEU A 100 -34.52 -2.97 -3.70
N LYS A 101 -34.59 -4.30 -3.71
CA LYS A 101 -33.42 -5.19 -3.52
C LYS A 101 -32.35 -4.96 -4.59
N LYS A 102 -32.70 -4.75 -5.85
CA LYS A 102 -31.74 -4.45 -6.91
C LYS A 102 -31.02 -3.09 -6.69
N LYS A 103 -31.73 -2.11 -6.15
CA LYS A 103 -31.13 -0.80 -5.85
C LYS A 103 -30.11 -0.90 -4.69
N ILE A 104 -30.41 -1.67 -3.65
CA ILE A 104 -29.46 -1.95 -2.55
C ILE A 104 -28.18 -2.57 -3.11
N VAL A 105 -28.28 -3.55 -4.01
CA VAL A 105 -27.12 -4.15 -4.68
C VAL A 105 -26.30 -3.11 -5.46
N ASN A 106 -26.96 -2.16 -6.12
CA ASN A 106 -26.25 -1.09 -6.84
C ASN A 106 -25.52 -0.12 -5.89
N ALA A 107 -26.10 0.22 -4.71
CA ALA A 107 -25.43 0.99 -3.69
C ALA A 107 -24.18 0.28 -3.16
N GLN A 108 -24.32 -1.01 -2.86
CA GLN A 108 -23.18 -1.85 -2.45
C GLN A 108 -22.09 -1.91 -3.53
N ALA A 109 -22.48 -1.99 -4.82
CA ALA A 109 -21.54 -1.97 -5.93
C ALA A 109 -20.81 -0.63 -6.08
N LEU A 110 -21.46 0.48 -5.71
CA LEU A 110 -20.81 1.80 -5.67
C LEU A 110 -19.73 1.85 -4.56
N GLY A 111 -20.06 1.45 -3.34
CA GLY A 111 -19.13 1.40 -2.23
C GLY A 111 -17.95 0.44 -2.47
N SER A 112 -18.23 -0.77 -2.98
CA SER A 112 -17.15 -1.71 -3.34
C SER A 112 -16.29 -1.19 -4.49
N GLY A 113 -16.83 -0.34 -5.37
CA GLY A 113 -16.10 0.30 -6.46
C GLY A 113 -15.03 1.27 -5.97
N GLY A 114 -15.34 2.10 -4.96
CA GLY A 114 -14.37 2.98 -4.29
C GLY A 114 -13.26 2.17 -3.64
N LYS A 115 -13.60 1.19 -2.79
CA LYS A 115 -12.61 0.32 -2.17
C LYS A 115 -11.72 -0.42 -3.19
N THR A 116 -12.28 -0.86 -4.30
CA THR A 116 -11.52 -1.50 -5.38
C THR A 116 -10.53 -0.53 -6.03
N ALA A 117 -10.87 0.76 -6.14
CA ALA A 117 -9.95 1.77 -6.65
C ALA A 117 -8.74 1.91 -5.72
N ILE A 118 -8.94 2.00 -4.41
CA ILE A 118 -7.86 2.05 -3.41
C ILE A 118 -6.97 0.80 -3.52
N LEU A 119 -7.56 -0.41 -3.52
CA LEU A 119 -6.83 -1.67 -3.62
C LEU A 119 -5.98 -1.77 -4.90
N LYS A 120 -6.48 -1.26 -6.01
CA LYS A 120 -5.72 -1.22 -7.27
C LYS A 120 -4.57 -0.23 -7.21
N GLN A 121 -4.79 0.96 -6.67
CA GLN A 121 -3.76 2.01 -6.62
C GLN A 121 -2.64 1.65 -5.64
N THR A 122 -2.97 1.09 -4.47
CA THR A 122 -1.97 0.63 -3.50
C THR A 122 -1.15 -0.55 -4.04
N ALA A 123 -1.79 -1.53 -4.70
CA ALA A 123 -1.06 -2.60 -5.38
C ALA A 123 -0.19 -2.08 -6.54
N ALA A 124 -0.72 -1.13 -7.34
CA ALA A 124 0.02 -0.50 -8.43
C ALA A 124 1.27 0.22 -7.94
N LYS A 125 1.24 0.79 -6.73
CA LYS A 125 2.42 1.41 -6.13
C LYS A 125 3.51 0.39 -5.79
N LEU A 126 3.14 -0.80 -5.34
CA LEU A 126 4.09 -1.87 -5.02
C LEU A 126 4.71 -2.48 -6.29
N TYR A 127 3.89 -3.01 -7.21
CA TYR A 127 4.44 -3.63 -8.43
C TYR A 127 4.97 -2.61 -9.44
N GLY A 128 4.46 -1.39 -9.43
CA GLY A 128 4.99 -0.27 -10.21
C GLY A 128 6.30 0.29 -9.66
N GLY A 129 6.68 -0.08 -8.42
CA GLY A 129 7.89 0.38 -7.75
C GLY A 129 9.18 0.05 -8.50
N PHE A 130 9.19 -0.95 -9.36
CA PHE A 130 10.32 -1.25 -10.26
C PHE A 130 10.50 -0.23 -11.40
N ALA A 131 9.57 0.71 -11.57
CA ALA A 131 9.58 1.72 -12.64
C ALA A 131 9.10 3.11 -12.17
N THR A 132 8.71 3.26 -10.91
CA THR A 132 8.20 4.52 -10.33
C THR A 132 9.20 5.06 -9.33
N THR A 133 9.61 6.31 -9.53
CA THR A 133 10.64 6.94 -8.71
C THR A 133 10.17 7.28 -7.29
N CYS A 134 11.06 7.10 -6.34
CA CYS A 134 11.02 7.59 -4.97
C CYS A 134 11.38 9.08 -4.85
N PRO A 135 11.34 9.68 -3.65
CA PRO A 135 11.83 11.03 -3.42
C PRO A 135 13.31 11.25 -3.76
N ASP A 136 14.16 10.24 -3.61
CA ASP A 136 15.59 10.24 -3.94
C ASP A 136 15.90 10.24 -5.43
N GLY A 137 14.88 10.08 -6.28
CA GLY A 137 14.99 10.06 -7.74
C GLY A 137 15.22 8.68 -8.36
N GLN A 138 15.54 7.66 -7.54
CA GLN A 138 15.66 6.27 -7.97
C GLN A 138 14.30 5.57 -7.95
N TYR A 139 14.19 4.37 -8.54
CA TYR A 139 12.97 3.56 -8.42
C TYR A 139 12.75 3.13 -6.97
N LEU A 140 11.50 2.81 -6.60
CA LEU A 140 11.21 2.34 -5.24
C LEU A 140 11.96 1.05 -4.90
N TRP A 141 12.06 0.15 -5.86
CA TRP A 141 12.85 -1.07 -5.77
C TRP A 141 14.02 -0.96 -6.72
N ASP A 142 15.20 -0.70 -6.19
CA ASP A 142 16.42 -0.46 -6.96
C ASP A 142 17.66 -0.96 -6.19
N THR A 143 18.77 -1.05 -6.89
CA THR A 143 20.09 -1.42 -6.36
C THR A 143 21.02 -0.21 -6.17
N ASP A 144 20.50 1.00 -6.35
CA ASP A 144 21.31 2.21 -6.49
C ASP A 144 20.72 3.41 -5.72
N HIS A 145 20.15 3.17 -4.53
CA HIS A 145 19.62 4.21 -3.68
C HIS A 145 20.74 5.01 -3.01
N PRO A 146 20.79 6.34 -3.14
CA PRO A 146 21.73 7.14 -2.37
C PRO A 146 21.35 7.12 -0.88
N ARG A 147 22.32 6.85 -0.01
CA ARG A 147 22.11 6.87 1.45
C ARG A 147 21.73 8.27 1.93
N ASN A 148 22.42 9.28 1.43
CA ASN A 148 22.42 10.65 1.94
C ASN A 148 22.44 11.62 0.74
N PRO A 149 21.62 12.70 0.72
CA PRO A 149 21.65 13.70 -0.35
C PRO A 149 22.96 14.50 -0.40
N GLU A 150 23.72 14.55 0.68
CA GLU A 150 24.98 15.29 0.76
C GLU A 150 26.21 14.42 0.45
N GLU A 151 26.07 13.10 0.46
CA GLU A 151 27.14 12.14 0.23
C GLU A 151 27.02 11.50 -1.15
N THR A 152 28.02 11.66 -1.99
CA THR A 152 28.08 11.00 -3.30
C THR A 152 28.94 9.74 -3.22
N GLY A 153 28.37 8.61 -3.63
CA GLY A 153 29.11 7.36 -3.83
C GLY A 153 28.75 6.21 -2.89
N THR A 154 27.99 6.45 -1.81
CA THR A 154 27.43 5.37 -1.01
C THR A 154 26.06 5.03 -1.56
N VAL A 155 25.90 3.81 -2.06
CA VAL A 155 24.64 3.29 -2.62
C VAL A 155 24.14 2.12 -1.79
N GLU A 156 22.83 2.08 -1.63
CA GLU A 156 22.11 1.07 -0.89
C GLU A 156 21.16 0.29 -1.81
N ASP A 157 20.83 -0.94 -1.42
CA ASP A 157 20.09 -1.89 -2.24
C ASP A 157 18.85 -2.41 -1.50
N ASN A 158 17.70 -2.44 -2.18
CA ASN A 158 16.47 -3.05 -1.68
C ASN A 158 15.81 -3.96 -2.71
N LEU A 159 16.55 -4.42 -3.71
CA LEU A 159 16.06 -5.21 -4.83
C LEU A 159 16.83 -6.52 -5.02
N LEU A 160 16.09 -7.60 -5.23
CA LEU A 160 16.59 -8.89 -5.68
C LEU A 160 15.88 -9.33 -6.98
N THR A 161 16.50 -10.20 -7.75
CA THR A 161 15.89 -10.77 -8.97
C THR A 161 15.42 -12.21 -8.81
N GLY A 162 15.80 -12.91 -7.74
CA GLY A 162 15.55 -14.35 -7.55
C GLY A 162 14.10 -14.73 -7.23
N PRO A 163 13.65 -15.94 -7.62
CA PRO A 163 12.35 -16.47 -7.24
C PRO A 163 12.22 -16.65 -5.73
N PHE A 164 10.99 -16.70 -5.20
CA PHE A 164 10.78 -16.94 -3.79
C PHE A 164 11.26 -18.33 -3.39
N SER A 165 12.30 -18.40 -2.56
CA SER A 165 12.91 -19.62 -2.03
C SER A 165 13.53 -19.33 -0.66
N HIS A 166 13.92 -20.39 0.06
CA HIS A 166 14.65 -20.25 1.32
C HIS A 166 15.97 -19.48 1.15
N ASP A 167 16.76 -19.84 0.13
CA ASP A 167 18.06 -19.23 -0.14
C ASP A 167 17.95 -17.74 -0.50
N ASN A 168 16.96 -17.39 -1.33
CA ASN A 168 16.72 -16.00 -1.71
C ASN A 168 16.14 -15.15 -0.57
N LEU A 169 15.39 -15.78 0.35
CA LEU A 169 14.91 -15.10 1.55
C LEU A 169 16.06 -14.82 2.53
N GLU A 170 17.00 -15.77 2.69
CA GLU A 170 18.24 -15.58 3.47
C GLU A 170 19.12 -14.47 2.86
N LEU A 171 19.24 -14.46 1.53
CA LEU A 171 19.96 -13.40 0.83
C LEU A 171 19.30 -12.02 1.01
N ALA A 172 17.97 -11.95 0.93
CA ALA A 172 17.25 -10.71 1.17
C ALA A 172 17.44 -10.18 2.60
N GLU A 173 17.41 -11.05 3.61
CA GLU A 173 17.69 -10.64 5.00
C GLU A 173 19.12 -10.13 5.18
N LYS A 174 20.06 -10.78 4.51
CA LYS A 174 21.44 -10.30 4.50
C LYS A 174 21.54 -8.91 3.86
N GLN A 175 20.93 -8.69 2.70
CA GLN A 175 20.93 -7.39 2.03
C GLN A 175 20.24 -6.31 2.89
N ILE A 176 19.12 -6.64 3.54
CA ILE A 176 18.47 -5.72 4.49
C ILE A 176 19.43 -5.34 5.63
N SER A 177 20.17 -6.30 6.20
CA SER A 177 21.15 -6.02 7.25
C SER A 177 22.33 -5.19 6.76
N ASP A 178 22.76 -5.39 5.52
CA ASP A 178 23.94 -4.75 4.95
C ASP A 178 23.63 -3.35 4.37
N HIS A 179 22.39 -3.01 4.08
CA HIS A 179 21.99 -1.80 3.35
C HIS A 179 20.98 -0.90 4.08
N TYR A 180 20.40 -1.35 5.20
CA TYR A 180 19.41 -0.54 5.93
C TYR A 180 20.10 0.35 6.97
N PHE A 181 20.58 1.49 6.50
CA PHE A 181 21.19 2.53 7.32
C PHE A 181 20.40 3.82 7.19
N ASP A 182 20.46 4.65 8.23
CA ASP A 182 19.98 6.03 8.15
C ASP A 182 20.95 6.91 7.36
N MET A 183 20.71 8.22 7.33
CA MET A 183 21.56 9.14 6.57
C MET A 183 22.94 9.35 7.21
N ASP A 184 23.07 9.10 8.50
CA ASP A 184 24.32 9.24 9.27
C ASP A 184 25.14 7.94 9.29
N GLY A 185 24.57 6.84 8.78
CA GLY A 185 25.21 5.53 8.72
C GLY A 185 24.91 4.65 9.94
N ASP A 186 23.93 5.01 10.75
CA ASP A 186 23.48 4.17 11.85
C ASP A 186 22.49 3.09 11.33
N PRO A 187 22.59 1.82 11.80
CA PRO A 187 21.75 0.75 11.30
C PRO A 187 20.29 0.89 11.73
N ILE A 188 19.38 0.82 10.77
CA ILE A 188 17.94 0.79 11.04
C ILE A 188 17.50 -0.65 11.27
N THR A 189 17.03 -0.95 12.47
CA THR A 189 16.49 -2.28 12.81
C THR A 189 14.99 -2.16 13.08
N PRO A 190 14.11 -2.55 12.12
CA PRO A 190 12.69 -2.57 12.38
C PRO A 190 12.33 -3.54 13.50
N ALA A 191 11.57 -3.08 14.49
CA ALA A 191 11.27 -3.84 15.70
C ALA A 191 10.10 -4.83 15.58
N GLU A 192 9.50 -4.95 14.39
CA GLU A 192 8.29 -5.75 14.17
C GLU A 192 8.51 -6.94 13.24
N THR A 193 7.52 -7.85 13.26
CA THR A 193 7.45 -8.94 12.29
C THR A 193 7.10 -8.37 10.91
N PRO A 194 7.97 -8.54 9.90
CA PRO A 194 7.72 -8.00 8.57
C PRO A 194 6.55 -8.72 7.88
N LEU A 195 5.87 -8.00 7.01
CA LEU A 195 4.86 -8.56 6.11
C LEU A 195 5.56 -9.13 4.87
N LEU A 196 5.17 -10.34 4.47
CA LEU A 196 5.52 -10.91 3.18
C LEU A 196 4.32 -10.82 2.24
N LEU A 197 4.35 -9.88 1.29
CA LEU A 197 3.30 -9.70 0.30
C LEU A 197 3.62 -10.48 -0.97
N TYR A 198 2.61 -11.20 -1.51
CA TYR A 198 2.80 -12.03 -2.70
C TYR A 198 1.50 -12.27 -3.47
N ALA A 199 1.64 -12.66 -4.73
CA ALA A 199 0.51 -13.05 -5.58
C ALA A 199 0.04 -14.48 -5.25
N PRO A 200 -1.25 -14.85 -5.48
CA PRO A 200 -1.79 -16.18 -5.18
C PRO A 200 -1.00 -17.35 -5.79
N ALA A 201 -0.31 -17.13 -6.90
CA ALA A 201 0.52 -18.14 -7.55
C ALA A 201 1.66 -18.66 -6.65
N LEU A 202 2.20 -17.82 -5.76
CA LEU A 202 3.27 -18.18 -4.83
C LEU A 202 2.79 -18.85 -3.54
N LYS A 203 1.48 -18.92 -3.28
CA LYS A 203 0.91 -19.42 -2.02
C LYS A 203 1.52 -20.75 -1.55
N GLY A 204 1.58 -21.74 -2.44
CA GLY A 204 2.11 -23.06 -2.10
C GLY A 204 3.59 -23.03 -1.73
N THR A 205 4.39 -22.20 -2.41
CA THR A 205 5.83 -22.04 -2.13
C THR A 205 6.04 -21.27 -0.82
N VAL A 206 5.28 -20.19 -0.59
CA VAL A 206 5.34 -19.41 0.65
C VAL A 206 4.99 -20.28 1.85
N GLN A 207 3.94 -21.10 1.77
CA GLN A 207 3.56 -22.01 2.84
C GLN A 207 4.64 -23.05 3.15
N ARG A 208 5.31 -23.60 2.14
CA ARG A 208 6.42 -24.53 2.35
C ARG A 208 7.61 -23.86 3.02
N VAL A 209 8.02 -22.69 2.53
CA VAL A 209 9.19 -21.97 3.07
C VAL A 209 8.95 -21.47 4.49
N LEU A 210 7.75 -20.94 4.81
CA LEU A 210 7.48 -20.33 6.12
C LEU A 210 6.92 -21.28 7.20
N ASN A 211 6.20 -22.34 6.80
CA ASN A 211 5.47 -23.17 7.76
C ASN A 211 6.13 -24.53 8.03
N ASP A 212 6.98 -25.02 7.14
CA ASP A 212 7.66 -26.29 7.35
C ASP A 212 8.69 -26.15 8.48
N ARG A 213 8.62 -27.04 9.45
CA ARG A 213 9.55 -27.08 10.59
C ARG A 213 10.97 -27.49 10.18
N ALA A 214 11.09 -28.16 9.05
CA ALA A 214 12.35 -28.59 8.46
C ALA A 214 12.57 -27.83 7.16
N GLU A 215 13.80 -27.40 6.94
CA GLU A 215 14.19 -26.74 5.70
C GLU A 215 14.10 -27.72 4.53
N ASP A 216 13.36 -27.34 3.47
CA ASP A 216 13.23 -28.12 2.23
C ASP A 216 14.23 -27.59 1.19
N ARG A 217 15.54 -27.87 1.41
CA ARG A 217 16.58 -27.60 0.42
C ARG A 217 16.81 -28.83 -0.45
N PRO A 218 16.78 -28.74 -1.79
CA PRO A 218 17.16 -29.83 -2.68
C PRO A 218 18.63 -30.25 -2.42
N GLY A 219 18.80 -31.49 -1.98
CA GLY A 219 20.13 -32.08 -1.81
C GLY A 219 20.66 -32.15 -0.38
N THR A 220 19.98 -31.62 0.61
CA THR A 220 20.33 -31.82 2.02
C THR A 220 19.62 -33.05 2.60
N GLN A 221 20.40 -33.98 3.12
CA GLN A 221 19.87 -35.15 3.84
C GLN A 221 19.56 -34.87 5.31
N ASN A 222 19.96 -33.70 5.81
CA ASN A 222 19.70 -33.23 7.15
C ASN A 222 18.48 -32.32 7.15
N ARG A 223 17.52 -32.61 8.00
CA ARG A 223 16.38 -31.75 8.30
C ARG A 223 16.85 -30.64 9.24
N ASP A 224 17.47 -29.62 8.68
CA ASP A 224 17.84 -28.44 9.45
C ASP A 224 16.58 -27.68 9.91
N ILE A 225 16.70 -26.97 11.02
CA ILE A 225 15.61 -26.19 11.57
C ILE A 225 15.33 -25.03 10.61
N ASN A 226 14.06 -24.86 10.22
CA ASN A 226 13.66 -23.72 9.41
C ASN A 226 13.70 -22.45 10.26
N ILE A 227 14.65 -21.57 9.98
CA ILE A 227 14.87 -20.30 10.69
C ILE A 227 13.79 -19.25 10.36
N PHE A 228 13.01 -19.44 9.29
CA PHE A 228 11.95 -18.51 8.86
C PHE A 228 10.57 -18.87 9.40
N ALA A 229 10.44 -19.99 10.09
CA ALA A 229 9.17 -20.42 10.64
C ALA A 229 8.63 -19.38 11.64
N GLY A 230 7.51 -18.74 11.28
CA GLY A 230 6.86 -17.72 12.11
C GLY A 230 7.54 -16.33 12.12
N LYS A 231 8.60 -16.13 11.33
CA LYS A 231 9.33 -14.85 11.26
C LYS A 231 8.62 -13.79 10.41
N TYR A 232 7.79 -14.20 9.46
CA TYR A 232 7.06 -13.33 8.55
C TYR A 232 5.56 -13.51 8.70
N THR A 233 4.80 -12.42 8.50
CA THR A 233 3.35 -12.48 8.34
C THR A 233 3.01 -12.56 6.85
N PRO A 234 2.57 -13.72 6.32
CA PRO A 234 2.27 -13.87 4.90
C PRO A 234 0.94 -13.20 4.55
N VAL A 235 0.94 -12.33 3.55
CA VAL A 235 -0.23 -11.60 3.06
C VAL A 235 -0.40 -11.85 1.57
N GLU A 236 -1.40 -12.67 1.23
CA GLU A 236 -1.77 -12.97 -0.13
C GLU A 236 -2.63 -11.83 -0.72
N SER A 237 -2.30 -11.34 -1.91
CA SER A 237 -3.12 -10.37 -2.62
C SER A 237 -3.28 -10.68 -4.10
N VAL A 238 -4.54 -10.84 -4.53
CA VAL A 238 -4.88 -11.01 -5.95
C VAL A 238 -4.49 -9.79 -6.79
N TYR A 239 -4.48 -8.59 -6.17
CA TYR A 239 -4.14 -7.34 -6.86
C TYR A 239 -2.65 -7.24 -7.24
N LEU A 240 -1.78 -8.07 -6.66
CA LEU A 240 -0.37 -8.17 -7.03
C LEU A 240 -0.11 -9.12 -8.21
N SER A 241 -1.12 -9.89 -8.65
CA SER A 241 -0.98 -10.88 -9.73
C SER A 241 -0.79 -10.24 -11.11
N ALA A 242 -0.25 -11.01 -12.05
CA ALA A 242 -0.08 -10.60 -13.45
C ALA A 242 -1.40 -10.18 -14.11
N LYS A 243 -2.53 -10.80 -13.73
CA LYS A 243 -3.88 -10.43 -14.23
C LYS A 243 -4.29 -9.01 -13.86
N MET A 244 -3.75 -8.46 -12.79
CA MET A 244 -4.04 -7.11 -12.30
C MET A 244 -2.96 -6.09 -12.67
N GLY A 245 -1.97 -6.48 -13.46
CA GLY A 245 -0.87 -5.65 -13.91
C GLY A 245 0.43 -5.81 -13.12
N GLY A 246 0.42 -6.67 -12.07
CA GLY A 246 1.60 -7.01 -11.27
C GLY A 246 2.37 -8.21 -11.83
N SER A 247 2.88 -9.06 -10.95
CA SER A 247 3.66 -10.25 -11.30
C SER A 247 3.21 -11.45 -10.45
N ASP A 248 3.17 -12.64 -11.08
CA ASP A 248 2.87 -13.88 -10.37
C ASP A 248 4.09 -14.46 -9.64
N THR A 249 5.28 -13.90 -9.85
CA THR A 249 6.55 -14.36 -9.29
C THR A 249 7.19 -13.38 -8.32
N ALA A 250 6.85 -12.09 -8.41
CA ALA A 250 7.38 -11.06 -7.52
C ALA A 250 6.88 -11.23 -6.08
N TRP A 251 7.74 -10.88 -5.13
CA TRP A 251 7.43 -10.89 -3.71
C TRP A 251 8.08 -9.70 -3.00
N TYR A 252 7.46 -9.30 -1.88
CA TYR A 252 7.82 -8.06 -1.19
C TYR A 252 7.87 -8.31 0.32
N ILE A 253 8.92 -7.83 0.97
CA ILE A 253 9.03 -7.73 2.43
C ILE A 253 8.78 -6.29 2.81
N ILE A 254 7.78 -6.03 3.64
CA ILE A 254 7.39 -4.67 4.03
C ILE A 254 7.41 -4.54 5.55
N TYR A 255 7.87 -3.40 6.05
CA TYR A 255 7.89 -3.01 7.45
C TYR A 255 6.87 -1.91 7.74
N PRO A 256 5.62 -2.24 8.11
CA PRO A 256 4.56 -1.24 8.33
C PRO A 256 4.88 -0.23 9.43
N SER A 257 5.63 -0.62 10.47
CA SER A 257 6.02 0.28 11.58
C SER A 257 6.82 1.49 11.11
N MET A 258 7.52 1.37 10.00
CA MET A 258 8.29 2.49 9.43
C MET A 258 7.39 3.57 8.81
N LYS A 259 6.09 3.28 8.56
CA LYS A 259 5.08 4.22 8.05
C LYS A 259 5.49 4.99 6.79
N MET A 260 6.28 4.36 5.94
CA MET A 260 6.81 4.99 4.73
C MET A 260 5.91 4.81 3.52
N LEU A 261 5.10 3.74 3.49
CA LEU A 261 4.03 3.56 2.51
C LEU A 261 2.77 4.23 3.04
N LYS A 262 2.26 5.24 2.34
CA LYS A 262 1.16 6.08 2.81
C LYS A 262 -0.03 6.04 1.85
N LEU A 263 -1.22 5.90 2.43
CA LEU A 263 -2.50 6.12 1.77
C LEU A 263 -3.08 7.42 2.34
N VAL A 264 -3.03 8.49 1.56
CA VAL A 264 -3.39 9.84 2.01
C VAL A 264 -4.72 10.25 1.42
N TYR A 265 -5.68 10.59 2.27
CA TYR A 265 -7.00 11.07 1.87
C TYR A 265 -7.10 12.60 2.04
N ALA A 266 -7.35 13.33 0.93
CA ALA A 266 -7.86 14.69 1.05
C ALA A 266 -9.34 14.69 1.38
N GLN A 267 -10.07 13.70 0.88
CA GLN A 267 -11.47 13.51 1.18
C GLN A 267 -11.82 12.03 1.19
N LYS A 268 -12.29 11.56 2.33
CA LYS A 268 -12.85 10.21 2.47
C LYS A 268 -14.08 10.04 1.57
N PRO A 269 -14.48 8.81 1.25
CA PRO A 269 -15.63 8.55 0.38
C PRO A 269 -16.86 9.32 0.79
N GLN A 270 -17.43 10.01 -0.18
CA GLN A 270 -18.69 10.74 -0.06
C GLN A 270 -19.68 10.15 -1.05
N PHE A 271 -20.94 10.09 -0.63
CA PHE A 271 -22.04 9.66 -1.48
C PHE A 271 -23.07 10.77 -1.56
N ALA A 272 -23.67 10.97 -2.73
CA ALA A 272 -24.72 11.94 -2.92
C ALA A 272 -25.74 11.45 -3.96
N SER A 273 -26.93 12.00 -3.88
CA SER A 273 -27.99 11.75 -4.84
C SER A 273 -28.66 13.05 -5.25
N TRP A 274 -29.11 13.13 -6.51
CA TRP A 274 -29.86 14.27 -7.02
C TRP A 274 -30.86 13.87 -8.12
N ILE A 275 -31.80 14.75 -8.41
CA ILE A 275 -32.79 14.60 -9.45
C ILE A 275 -32.40 15.45 -10.65
N ASP A 276 -32.38 14.84 -11.84
CA ASP A 276 -32.34 15.55 -13.11
C ASP A 276 -33.76 15.50 -13.75
N ASN A 277 -34.48 16.61 -13.61
CA ASN A 277 -35.84 16.71 -14.14
C ASN A 277 -35.89 16.76 -15.67
N LEU A 278 -34.84 17.26 -16.33
CA LEU A 278 -34.76 17.31 -17.79
C LEU A 278 -34.63 15.92 -18.40
N LYS A 279 -33.78 15.10 -17.79
CA LYS A 279 -33.54 13.73 -18.24
C LYS A 279 -34.44 12.70 -17.58
N GLN A 280 -35.30 13.14 -16.64
CA GLN A 280 -36.20 12.30 -15.85
C GLN A 280 -35.47 11.14 -15.17
N ARG A 281 -34.42 11.45 -14.38
CA ARG A 281 -33.54 10.48 -13.75
C ARG A 281 -33.20 10.85 -12.31
N TYR A 282 -33.05 9.82 -11.47
CA TYR A 282 -32.37 9.90 -10.19
C TYR A 282 -30.93 9.50 -10.38
N TYR A 283 -29.97 10.32 -9.94
CA TYR A 283 -28.55 10.03 -9.96
C TYR A 283 -28.07 9.70 -8.56
N PHE A 284 -27.18 8.72 -8.49
CA PHE A 284 -26.46 8.31 -7.29
C PHE A 284 -24.98 8.30 -7.62
N ASP A 285 -24.21 9.02 -6.81
CA ASP A 285 -22.81 9.31 -7.04
C ASP A 285 -21.99 8.95 -5.81
N GLY A 286 -20.77 8.48 -6.04
CA GLY A 286 -19.78 8.29 -5.01
C GLY A 286 -18.43 8.80 -5.49
N TRP A 287 -17.73 9.54 -4.64
CA TRP A 287 -16.40 10.05 -4.95
C TRP A 287 -15.50 10.07 -3.72
N GLU A 288 -14.22 10.06 -3.96
CA GLU A 288 -13.16 10.17 -2.98
C GLU A 288 -11.95 10.87 -3.59
N HIS A 289 -11.14 11.50 -2.76
CA HIS A 289 -9.87 12.08 -3.18
C HIS A 289 -8.77 11.43 -2.36
N PHE A 290 -7.89 10.70 -3.01
CA PHE A 290 -6.75 10.09 -2.34
C PHE A 290 -5.53 9.99 -3.26
N LEU A 291 -4.39 9.74 -2.65
CA LEU A 291 -3.16 9.34 -3.33
C LEU A 291 -2.47 8.23 -2.55
N VAL A 292 -1.60 7.51 -3.25
CA VAL A 292 -0.67 6.54 -2.65
C VAL A 292 0.74 7.07 -2.80
N ALA A 293 1.39 7.38 -1.68
CA ALA A 293 2.71 7.95 -1.64
C ALA A 293 3.73 7.01 -0.97
N VAL A 294 4.99 7.21 -1.30
CA VAL A 294 6.13 6.59 -0.63
C VAL A 294 7.01 7.70 -0.12
N SER A 295 7.38 7.67 1.15
CA SER A 295 8.27 8.64 1.74
C SER A 295 9.74 8.26 1.56
N ASP A 296 10.05 6.96 1.69
CA ASP A 296 11.42 6.47 1.62
C ASP A 296 11.45 5.03 1.09
N TRP A 297 12.52 4.65 0.38
CA TRP A 297 12.73 3.31 -0.15
C TRP A 297 12.93 2.25 0.94
N ARG A 298 13.38 2.66 2.12
CA ARG A 298 13.57 1.79 3.30
C ARG A 298 12.26 1.22 3.86
N CYS A 299 11.13 1.48 3.22
CA CYS A 299 9.83 0.88 3.56
C CYS A 299 9.81 -0.65 3.48
N GLY A 300 10.74 -1.24 2.72
CA GLY A 300 10.78 -2.67 2.50
C GLY A 300 11.77 -3.08 1.41
N PHE A 301 11.74 -4.35 1.10
CA PHE A 301 12.58 -5.04 0.14
C PHE A 301 11.73 -5.78 -0.89
N ALA A 302 12.13 -5.84 -2.13
CA ALA A 302 11.40 -6.55 -3.16
C ALA A 302 12.25 -7.46 -4.02
N SER A 303 11.62 -8.45 -4.63
CA SER A 303 12.21 -9.26 -5.69
C SER A 303 11.29 -9.31 -6.91
N THR A 304 11.87 -9.23 -8.10
CA THR A 304 11.14 -9.44 -9.34
C THR A 304 10.65 -10.88 -9.50
N GLY A 305 11.27 -11.81 -8.78
CA GLY A 305 11.00 -13.24 -8.87
C GLY A 305 11.42 -13.88 -10.20
N LEU A 306 12.21 -13.17 -10.99
CA LEU A 306 12.76 -13.66 -12.26
C LEU A 306 14.14 -14.23 -11.98
N GLY A 307 14.28 -15.56 -12.05
CA GLY A 307 15.55 -16.27 -11.91
C GLY A 307 16.05 -16.81 -13.23
#